data_1d3e7b1761462eeeb04047016678415b
#
_entry.id   1d3e7b1761462eeeb04047016678415b
#
_cell.length_a   1.000
_cell.length_b   1.000
_cell.length_c   1.000
_cell.angle_alpha   90.00
_cell.angle_beta   90.00
_cell.angle_gamma   90.00
#
_symmetry.space_group_name_H-M   'P 1'
#
loop_
_entity.id
_entity.type
_entity.pdbx_description
1 polymer ?
#
loop_
_entity_poly.entity_id
_entity_poly.type
_entity_poly.pdbx_seq_one_letter_code
_entity_poly.pdbx_strand_id
1 'polypeptide(L)'
;MLTYYTDGSASPNPGPGGFAVIKDMKPAVLGSEPSGAETTNIRMEGFAIMAALKDADGQECQIYTDSEFWINVITKWSINWEANGWKKKGGEIKNLDIVKAVCPLYRSSKAKLVW
;
A
#
# COMPACT_ATOMS: atom_id res chain seq x y z
N MET A 1 -20.11 6.14 -3.06
CA MET A 1 -18.66 6.15 -2.83
C MET A 1 -18.14 4.73 -2.78
N LEU A 2 -17.05 4.45 -3.45
CA LEU A 2 -16.41 3.14 -3.40
C LEU A 2 -15.73 2.91 -2.06
N THR A 3 -15.84 1.68 -1.56
CA THR A 3 -15.20 1.29 -0.30
C THR A 3 -14.34 0.05 -0.53
N TYR A 4 -13.07 0.17 -0.17
CA TYR A 4 -12.11 -0.93 -0.29
C TYR A 4 -11.62 -1.36 1.07
N TYR A 5 -11.46 -2.66 1.24
CA TYR A 5 -10.77 -3.25 2.38
C TYR A 5 -9.56 -3.98 1.84
N THR A 6 -8.40 -3.70 2.43
CA THR A 6 -7.14 -4.29 2.00
C THR A 6 -6.58 -5.18 3.09
N ASP A 7 -5.99 -6.30 2.69
CA ASP A 7 -5.33 -7.22 3.61
C ASP A 7 -4.15 -7.86 2.92
N GLY A 8 -3.06 -8.00 3.63
CA GLY A 8 -1.86 -8.63 3.11
C GLY A 8 -1.09 -9.31 4.21
N SER A 9 -0.50 -10.46 3.89
CA SER A 9 0.28 -11.22 4.87
C SER A 9 1.33 -12.11 4.20
N ALA A 10 2.30 -12.51 4.98
CA ALA A 10 3.28 -13.52 4.60
C ALA A 10 3.39 -14.54 5.73
N SER A 11 3.53 -15.82 5.39
CA SER A 11 3.63 -16.88 6.37
C SER A 11 4.63 -17.95 5.90
N PRO A 12 5.78 -18.11 6.59
CA PRO A 12 6.23 -17.25 7.69
C PRO A 12 6.53 -15.83 7.24
N ASN A 13 6.78 -14.92 8.15
CA ASN A 13 7.11 -13.53 7.83
C ASN A 13 8.59 -13.25 8.15
N PRO A 14 9.54 -13.16 7.17
CA PRO A 14 9.29 -13.22 5.72
C PRO A 14 9.06 -14.63 5.19
N GLY A 15 8.42 -14.70 4.02
CA GLY A 15 8.13 -15.97 3.36
C GLY A 15 7.12 -15.82 2.24
N PRO A 16 6.46 -16.92 1.85
CA PRO A 16 5.37 -16.83 0.88
C PRO A 16 4.25 -15.94 1.39
N GLY A 17 3.69 -15.10 0.52
CA GLY A 17 2.65 -14.18 0.94
C GLY A 17 1.67 -13.86 -0.17
N GLY A 18 0.64 -13.12 0.21
CA GLY A 18 -0.37 -12.68 -0.70
C GLY A 18 -1.14 -11.49 -0.15
N PHE A 19 -1.89 -10.85 -1.03
CA PHE A 19 -2.77 -9.75 -0.63
C PHE A 19 -4.13 -9.88 -1.31
N ALA A 20 -5.12 -9.27 -0.67
CA ALA A 20 -6.47 -9.22 -1.19
C ALA A 20 -7.03 -7.81 -1.09
N VAL A 21 -7.83 -7.43 -2.07
CA VAL A 21 -8.60 -6.19 -2.06
C VAL A 21 -10.06 -6.55 -2.21
N ILE A 22 -10.87 -6.12 -1.27
CA ILE A 22 -12.32 -6.32 -1.28
C ILE A 22 -12.96 -4.98 -1.61
N LYS A 23 -13.76 -4.96 -2.67
CA LYS A 23 -14.47 -3.76 -3.12
C LYS A 23 -15.96 -3.97 -2.95
N ASP A 24 -16.60 -3.12 -2.13
CA ASP A 24 -18.03 -3.18 -1.90
C ASP A 24 -18.51 -4.61 -1.57
N MET A 25 -17.79 -5.28 -0.66
CA MET A 25 -18.06 -6.63 -0.18
C MET A 25 -17.78 -7.77 -1.15
N LYS A 26 -17.10 -7.48 -2.26
CA LYS A 26 -16.71 -8.51 -3.25
C LYS A 26 -15.21 -8.47 -3.51
N PRO A 27 -14.57 -9.62 -3.71
CA PRO A 27 -13.15 -9.63 -4.09
C PRO A 27 -12.94 -8.87 -5.40
N ALA A 28 -11.99 -7.94 -5.39
CA ALA A 28 -11.65 -7.16 -6.57
C ALA A 28 -10.28 -7.53 -7.12
N VAL A 29 -9.29 -7.69 -6.26
CA VAL A 29 -7.92 -8.03 -6.65
C VAL A 29 -7.34 -9.05 -5.68
N LEU A 30 -6.64 -10.04 -6.20
CA LEU A 30 -5.85 -10.99 -5.42
C LEU A 30 -4.46 -11.01 -6.06
N GLY A 31 -3.43 -11.00 -5.23
CA GLY A 31 -2.08 -11.00 -5.77
C GLY A 31 -1.02 -11.42 -4.76
N SER A 32 0.23 -11.37 -5.21
CA SER A 32 1.39 -11.70 -4.39
C SER A 32 2.59 -10.88 -4.85
N GLU A 33 3.78 -11.17 -4.32
CA GLU A 33 4.99 -10.49 -4.77
C GLU A 33 5.15 -10.72 -6.28
N PRO A 34 5.29 -9.67 -7.12
CA PRO A 34 5.37 -9.84 -8.57
C PRO A 34 6.49 -10.76 -9.04
N SER A 35 7.60 -10.83 -8.32
CA SER A 35 8.72 -11.69 -8.66
C SER A 35 8.53 -13.15 -8.23
N GLY A 36 7.49 -13.45 -7.47
CA GLY A 36 7.31 -14.75 -6.85
C GLY A 36 8.26 -15.02 -5.70
N ALA A 37 9.03 -14.01 -5.27
CA ALA A 37 10.00 -14.14 -4.21
C ALA A 37 9.34 -14.13 -2.83
N GLU A 38 10.14 -14.39 -1.80
CA GLU A 38 9.69 -14.19 -0.43
C GLU A 38 9.32 -12.74 -0.18
N THR A 39 8.32 -12.53 0.66
CA THR A 39 7.81 -11.20 0.94
C THR A 39 7.58 -11.02 2.44
N THR A 40 7.01 -9.89 2.82
CA THR A 40 6.69 -9.56 4.21
C THR A 40 5.25 -9.10 4.32
N ASN A 41 4.71 -9.12 5.54
CA ASN A 41 3.37 -8.58 5.81
C ASN A 41 3.27 -7.14 5.31
N ILE A 42 4.28 -6.30 5.61
CA ILE A 42 4.28 -4.89 5.24
C ILE A 42 4.26 -4.71 3.72
N ARG A 43 5.04 -5.50 2.98
CA ARG A 43 5.05 -5.42 1.52
C ARG A 43 3.69 -5.79 0.94
N MET A 44 3.09 -6.87 1.45
CA MET A 44 1.79 -7.32 0.96
C MET A 44 0.68 -6.31 1.26
N GLU A 45 0.72 -5.67 2.43
CA GLU A 45 -0.21 -4.59 2.76
C GLU A 45 -0.04 -3.39 1.83
N GLY A 46 1.20 -3.02 1.50
CA GLY A 46 1.49 -1.93 0.56
C GLY A 46 1.01 -2.23 -0.86
N PHE A 47 1.23 -3.44 -1.35
CA PHE A 47 0.73 -3.85 -2.66
C PHE A 47 -0.80 -3.86 -2.70
N ALA A 48 -1.45 -4.25 -1.61
CA ALA A 48 -2.92 -4.22 -1.54
C ALA A 48 -3.46 -2.79 -1.66
N ILE A 49 -2.86 -1.84 -0.96
CA ILE A 49 -3.26 -0.43 -1.06
C ILE A 49 -3.04 0.07 -2.49
N MET A 50 -1.90 -0.24 -3.09
CA MET A 50 -1.60 0.14 -4.47
C MET A 50 -2.62 -0.43 -5.45
N ALA A 51 -2.99 -1.69 -5.28
CA ALA A 51 -3.99 -2.33 -6.13
C ALA A 51 -5.35 -1.67 -6.00
N ALA A 52 -5.76 -1.29 -4.79
CA ALA A 52 -7.01 -0.58 -4.57
C ALA A 52 -7.01 0.79 -5.26
N LEU A 53 -5.90 1.53 -5.17
CA LEU A 53 -5.77 2.83 -5.84
C LEU A 53 -5.88 2.69 -7.36
N LYS A 54 -5.26 1.66 -7.93
CA LYS A 54 -5.33 1.40 -9.37
C LYS A 54 -6.73 0.99 -9.79
N ASP A 55 -7.40 0.17 -9.00
CA ASP A 55 -8.76 -0.27 -9.30
C ASP A 55 -9.74 0.90 -9.25
N ALA A 56 -9.57 1.81 -8.30
CA ALA A 56 -10.43 2.99 -8.18
C ALA A 56 -10.25 3.96 -9.36
N ASP A 57 -9.07 3.97 -9.99
CA ASP A 57 -8.78 4.75 -11.19
C ASP A 57 -9.22 6.22 -11.11
N GLY A 58 -8.84 6.88 -10.01
CA GLY A 58 -9.15 8.29 -9.79
C GLY A 58 -10.54 8.57 -9.22
N GLN A 59 -11.36 7.55 -9.04
CA GLN A 59 -12.69 7.73 -8.45
C GLN A 59 -12.58 7.99 -6.95
N GLU A 60 -13.53 8.74 -6.43
CA GLU A 60 -13.62 8.99 -4.99
C GLU A 60 -13.90 7.68 -4.25
N CYS A 61 -13.05 7.38 -3.25
CA CYS A 61 -13.16 6.13 -2.51
C CYS A 61 -12.57 6.23 -1.12
N GLN A 62 -12.92 5.26 -0.29
CA GLN A 62 -12.29 5.04 1.01
C GLN A 62 -11.54 3.70 0.95
N ILE A 63 -10.31 3.69 1.45
CA ILE A 63 -9.48 2.48 1.50
C ILE A 63 -9.18 2.20 2.97
N TYR A 64 -9.73 1.10 3.47
CA TYR A 64 -9.49 0.66 4.83
C TYR A 64 -8.28 -0.26 4.89
N THR A 65 -7.37 0.03 5.79
CA THR A 65 -6.21 -0.81 6.05
C THR A 65 -5.93 -0.83 7.55
N ASP A 66 -5.41 -1.94 8.04
CA ASP A 66 -4.96 -2.06 9.43
C ASP A 66 -3.47 -1.80 9.57
N SER A 67 -2.81 -1.36 8.52
CA SER A 67 -1.39 -1.05 8.52
C SER A 67 -1.13 0.39 8.93
N GLU A 68 -0.85 0.61 10.20
CA GLU A 68 -0.45 1.91 10.71
C GLU A 68 0.82 2.42 10.01
N PHE A 69 1.75 1.51 9.71
CA PHE A 69 2.96 1.84 8.96
C PHE A 69 2.64 2.54 7.64
N TRP A 70 1.79 1.94 6.81
CA TRP A 70 1.46 2.52 5.50
C TRP A 70 0.65 3.80 5.60
N ILE A 71 -0.24 3.90 6.57
CA ILE A 71 -0.98 5.14 6.78
C ILE A 71 0.00 6.28 7.09
N ASN A 72 0.94 6.06 8.00
CA ASN A 72 1.93 7.07 8.36
C ASN A 72 2.87 7.41 7.20
N VAL A 73 3.35 6.39 6.47
CA VAL A 73 4.23 6.60 5.33
C VAL A 73 3.54 7.45 4.27
N ILE A 74 2.34 7.05 3.86
CA ILE A 74 1.64 7.69 2.74
C ILE A 74 1.16 9.09 3.10
N THR A 75 0.61 9.27 4.28
CA THR A 75 -0.04 10.54 4.67
C THR A 75 0.89 11.54 5.35
N LYS A 76 2.01 11.08 5.90
CA LYS A 76 2.90 11.94 6.68
C LYS A 76 4.35 11.89 6.23
N TRP A 77 5.01 10.74 6.36
CA TRP A 77 6.45 10.65 6.23
C TRP A 77 6.96 10.80 4.80
N SER A 78 6.21 10.32 3.81
CA SER A 78 6.64 10.38 2.42
C SER A 78 6.83 11.79 1.89
N ILE A 79 6.09 12.75 2.43
CA ILE A 79 6.18 14.15 2.02
C ILE A 79 7.60 14.68 2.29
N ASN A 80 8.12 14.44 3.49
CA ASN A 80 9.47 14.84 3.84
C ASN A 80 10.54 14.04 3.10
N TRP A 81 10.32 12.73 2.95
CA TRP A 81 11.27 11.86 2.24
C TRP A 81 11.40 12.27 0.78
N GLU A 82 10.31 12.59 0.13
CA GLU A 82 10.33 13.05 -1.26
C GLU A 82 11.05 14.39 -1.40
N ALA A 83 10.79 15.32 -0.48
CA ALA A 83 11.46 16.62 -0.47
C ALA A 83 12.98 16.49 -0.27
N ASN A 84 13.43 15.43 0.39
CA ASN A 84 14.85 15.15 0.64
C ASN A 84 15.45 14.15 -0.36
N GLY A 85 14.81 13.95 -1.53
CA GLY A 85 15.31 13.05 -2.57
C GLY A 85 15.17 11.57 -2.22
N TRP A 86 14.13 11.22 -1.47
CA TRP A 86 13.84 9.86 -1.00
C TRP A 86 14.90 9.33 -0.04
N LYS A 87 15.35 10.19 0.85
CA LYS A 87 16.28 9.85 1.92
C LYS A 87 15.68 10.22 3.27
N LYS A 88 16.02 9.46 4.28
CA LYS A 88 15.63 9.79 5.64
C LYS A 88 16.85 9.87 6.53
N LYS A 89 16.71 10.60 7.63
CA LYS A 89 17.75 10.68 8.66
C LYS A 89 17.89 9.30 9.32
N GLY A 90 19.10 8.81 9.37
CA GLY A 90 19.38 7.55 10.07
C GLY A 90 19.36 6.30 9.21
N GLY A 91 19.33 6.40 7.87
CA GLY A 91 19.49 5.24 7.02
C GLY A 91 18.56 5.20 5.80
N GLU A 92 18.43 4.00 5.24
CA GLU A 92 17.62 3.78 4.05
C GLU A 92 16.13 3.67 4.39
N ILE A 93 15.29 4.09 3.46
CA ILE A 93 13.85 3.91 3.58
C ILE A 93 13.52 2.47 3.19
N LYS A 94 12.92 1.74 4.13
CA LYS A 94 12.50 0.36 3.87
C LYS A 94 11.34 0.32 2.88
N ASN A 95 11.37 -0.67 1.98
CA ASN A 95 10.32 -0.86 0.97
C ASN A 95 10.16 0.35 0.06
N LEU A 96 11.27 1.02 -0.26
CA LEU A 96 11.27 2.24 -1.06
C LEU A 96 10.63 2.05 -2.43
N ASP A 97 10.77 0.88 -3.04
CA ASP A 97 10.14 0.56 -4.31
C ASP A 97 8.62 0.74 -4.25
N ILE A 98 7.99 0.22 -3.20
CA ILE A 98 6.54 0.35 -3.00
C ILE A 98 6.19 1.79 -2.62
N VAL A 99 6.98 2.41 -1.73
CA VAL A 99 6.75 3.80 -1.30
C VAL A 99 6.74 4.74 -2.51
N LYS A 100 7.73 4.62 -3.39
CA LYS A 100 7.81 5.45 -4.60
C LYS A 100 6.65 5.20 -5.57
N ALA A 101 6.09 4.01 -5.58
CA ALA A 101 4.99 3.68 -6.46
C ALA A 101 3.64 4.12 -5.89
N VAL A 102 3.40 3.87 -4.59
CA VAL A 102 2.09 4.10 -3.99
C VAL A 102 1.83 5.56 -3.64
N CYS A 103 2.84 6.30 -3.20
CA CYS A 103 2.63 7.68 -2.75
C CYS A 103 2.17 8.62 -3.85
N PRO A 104 2.77 8.62 -5.06
CA PRO A 104 2.25 9.44 -6.15
C PRO A 104 0.84 9.05 -6.57
N LEU A 105 0.53 7.76 -6.57
CA LEU A 105 -0.82 7.28 -6.88
C LEU A 105 -1.83 7.84 -5.89
N TYR A 106 -1.51 7.80 -4.61
CA TYR A 106 -2.40 8.32 -3.57
C TYR A 106 -2.63 9.82 -3.73
N ARG A 107 -1.57 10.59 -3.95
CA ARG A 107 -1.66 12.05 -4.08
C ARG A 107 -2.48 12.50 -5.28
N SER A 108 -2.41 11.76 -6.38
CA SER A 108 -3.19 12.07 -7.58
C SER A 108 -4.62 11.52 -7.52
N SER A 109 -4.93 10.75 -6.48
CA SER A 109 -6.24 10.10 -6.33
C SER A 109 -7.22 10.97 -5.53
N LYS A 110 -8.46 10.54 -5.51
CA LYS A 110 -9.51 11.07 -4.61
C LYS A 110 -9.78 10.08 -3.48
N ALA A 111 -8.81 9.24 -3.18
CA ALA A 111 -8.93 8.22 -2.15
C ALA A 111 -8.60 8.79 -0.77
N LYS A 112 -9.25 8.22 0.24
CA LYS A 112 -8.95 8.49 1.64
C LYS A 112 -8.57 7.18 2.31
N LEU A 113 -7.38 7.16 2.93
CA LEU A 113 -6.95 6.02 3.76
C LEU A 113 -7.60 6.11 5.12
N VAL A 114 -8.16 4.99 5.57
CA VAL A 114 -8.84 4.89 6.87
C VAL A 114 -8.26 3.70 7.63
N TRP A 115 -8.06 3.90 8.90
CA TRP A 115 -7.54 2.87 9.80
C TRP A 115 -8.63 2.18 10.58
#